data_310f138dd5d44f06166f996b75c59225
#
_entry.id   310f138dd5d44f06166f996b75c59225
#
_cell.length_a   1.000
_cell.length_b   1.000
_cell.length_c   1.000
_cell.angle_alpha   90.00
_cell.angle_beta   90.00
_cell.angle_gamma   90.00
#
_symmetry.space_group_name_H-M   'P 1'
#
loop_
_entity.id
_entity.type
_entity.pdbx_description
1 polymer ?
#
loop_
_entity_poly.entity_id
_entity_poly.type
_entity_poly.pdbx_seq_one_letter_code
_entity_poly.pdbx_strand_id
1 'polypeptide(L)'
;MTSALAVGAVVGAASLMVPATASAAPVSSANCARIATPTAPNGWGNSFGDEQGQAGKITATNVSDDDGSLEFATSPQVPRQASYHSAGKLPLTQLAGKPLTFQKSTGNANWQIRVTGANTGEGNGFATLVWSASDAAGAPDAASSDQWWATRSLGTIPRGQTGTLAELTTAANSGGKATVVEDYGISSQPNGGTGTVHVDNVTFNGCTTNFAVRSSNGSLGGIQLPSFGSS
;
A
#
# COMPACT_ATOMS: atom_id res chain seq x y z
N MET A 1 59.37 49.68 28.97
CA MET A 1 58.47 49.67 27.76
C MET A 1 57.95 48.25 27.64
N THR A 2 56.75 47.96 28.12
CA THR A 2 56.10 46.65 28.14
C THR A 2 54.79 46.74 27.37
N SER A 3 54.80 46.13 26.21
CA SER A 3 53.58 46.03 25.33
C SER A 3 52.73 44.83 25.76
N ALA A 4 51.49 45.06 26.12
CA ALA A 4 50.51 44.01 26.37
C ALA A 4 49.75 43.68 25.08
N LEU A 5 49.76 42.41 24.66
CA LEU A 5 48.91 41.88 23.56
C LEU A 5 47.57 41.44 24.16
N ALA A 6 46.49 42.00 23.67
CA ALA A 6 45.12 41.55 23.94
C ALA A 6 44.74 40.46 22.95
N VAL A 7 44.42 39.27 23.46
CA VAL A 7 43.85 38.16 22.67
C VAL A 7 42.33 38.25 22.74
N GLY A 8 41.69 38.58 21.59
CA GLY A 8 40.24 38.58 21.43
C GLY A 8 39.73 37.16 21.13
N ALA A 9 38.89 36.59 21.98
CA ALA A 9 38.18 35.34 21.74
C ALA A 9 36.96 35.58 20.88
N VAL A 10 36.93 35.04 19.65
CA VAL A 10 35.76 35.01 18.80
C VAL A 10 34.94 33.75 19.16
N VAL A 11 33.79 33.96 19.80
CA VAL A 11 32.82 32.90 20.05
C VAL A 11 31.98 32.73 18.79
N GLY A 12 32.31 31.70 18.01
CA GLY A 12 31.51 31.30 16.85
C GLY A 12 30.22 30.57 17.30
N ALA A 13 29.08 31.16 17.11
CA ALA A 13 27.79 30.48 17.30
C ALA A 13 27.55 29.47 16.16
N ALA A 14 27.72 28.18 16.46
CA ALA A 14 27.35 27.11 15.55
C ALA A 14 25.84 26.97 15.54
N SER A 15 25.20 27.46 14.50
CA SER A 15 23.76 27.23 14.24
C SER A 15 23.57 25.75 13.87
N LEU A 16 22.97 24.96 14.75
CA LEU A 16 22.52 23.61 14.48
C LEU A 16 21.33 23.70 13.49
N MET A 17 21.59 23.47 12.21
CA MET A 17 20.53 23.23 11.23
C MET A 17 19.91 21.87 11.55
N VAL A 18 18.74 21.85 12.17
CA VAL A 18 17.90 20.66 12.27
C VAL A 18 17.40 20.37 10.85
N PRO A 19 17.72 19.17 10.27
CA PRO A 19 17.18 18.83 8.97
C PRO A 19 15.66 18.78 9.08
N ALA A 20 14.96 19.58 8.26
CA ALA A 20 13.52 19.48 8.12
C ALA A 20 13.20 18.08 7.60
N THR A 21 12.52 17.27 8.40
CA THR A 21 11.98 15.99 7.96
C THR A 21 10.92 16.31 6.89
N ALA A 22 11.26 16.09 5.63
CA ALA A 22 10.29 16.19 4.55
C ALA A 22 9.20 15.17 4.80
N SER A 23 8.01 15.63 5.23
CA SER A 23 6.83 14.79 5.33
C SER A 23 6.47 14.34 3.93
N ALA A 24 6.49 13.01 3.67
CA ALA A 24 6.08 12.47 2.38
C ALA A 24 4.67 12.94 2.05
N ALA A 25 4.47 13.46 0.84
CA ALA A 25 3.15 13.87 0.40
C ALA A 25 2.23 12.62 0.34
N PRO A 26 0.96 12.72 0.78
CA PRO A 26 0.00 11.63 0.62
C PRO A 26 -0.22 11.34 -0.87
N VAL A 27 -0.69 10.11 -1.18
CA VAL A 27 -1.16 9.76 -2.54
C VAL A 27 -2.09 10.86 -3.02
N SER A 28 -1.88 11.37 -4.24
CA SER A 28 -2.74 12.42 -4.78
C SER A 28 -4.19 11.92 -4.80
N SER A 29 -5.16 12.83 -4.66
CA SER A 29 -6.58 12.47 -4.69
C SER A 29 -7.00 11.74 -5.97
N ALA A 30 -6.27 11.95 -7.08
CA ALA A 30 -6.46 11.23 -8.35
C ALA A 30 -6.05 9.75 -8.27
N ASN A 31 -5.14 9.39 -7.36
CA ASN A 31 -4.65 8.03 -7.15
C ASN A 31 -5.15 7.43 -5.82
N CYS A 32 -6.18 8.02 -5.20
CA CYS A 32 -6.79 7.53 -3.97
C CYS A 32 -8.27 7.22 -4.22
N ALA A 33 -8.58 5.95 -4.39
CA ALA A 33 -9.96 5.46 -4.41
C ALA A 33 -10.43 5.26 -2.98
N ARG A 34 -11.10 6.25 -2.37
CA ARG A 34 -11.61 6.15 -0.99
C ARG A 34 -12.71 5.11 -0.84
N ILE A 35 -13.44 4.83 -1.92
CA ILE A 35 -14.46 3.78 -2.00
C ILE A 35 -14.34 3.09 -3.35
N ALA A 36 -14.49 1.77 -3.36
CA ALA A 36 -14.60 0.96 -4.57
C ALA A 36 -15.86 0.10 -4.51
N THR A 37 -16.60 0.05 -5.61
CA THR A 37 -17.84 -0.75 -5.70
C THR A 37 -17.82 -1.63 -6.93
N PRO A 38 -18.72 -2.65 -7.05
CA PRO A 38 -18.78 -3.51 -8.23
C PRO A 38 -19.03 -2.73 -9.54
N THR A 39 -19.77 -1.62 -9.48
CA THR A 39 -20.10 -0.78 -10.64
C THR A 39 -19.16 0.40 -10.83
N ALA A 40 -18.39 0.76 -9.81
CA ALA A 40 -17.41 1.83 -9.85
C ALA A 40 -16.17 1.39 -9.06
N PRO A 41 -15.29 0.53 -9.63
CA PRO A 41 -14.11 0.01 -8.94
C PRO A 41 -13.04 1.09 -8.70
N ASN A 42 -13.19 2.26 -9.30
CA ASN A 42 -12.33 3.44 -9.10
C ASN A 42 -10.83 3.14 -9.23
N GLY A 43 -10.46 2.35 -10.24
CA GLY A 43 -9.07 2.00 -10.54
C GLY A 43 -8.60 0.68 -9.93
N TRP A 44 -9.38 0.05 -9.06
CA TRP A 44 -9.06 -1.29 -8.56
C TRP A 44 -9.38 -2.38 -9.59
N GLY A 45 -8.47 -3.33 -9.75
CA GLY A 45 -8.61 -4.44 -10.68
C GLY A 45 -7.28 -5.12 -10.98
N ASN A 46 -7.25 -5.97 -12.01
CA ASN A 46 -6.02 -6.60 -12.50
C ASN A 46 -5.94 -6.45 -14.03
N SER A 47 -5.37 -5.34 -14.48
CA SER A 47 -5.18 -5.02 -15.91
C SER A 47 -3.85 -5.53 -16.48
N PHE A 48 -2.97 -6.10 -15.65
CA PHE A 48 -1.59 -6.45 -16.05
C PHE A 48 -1.46 -7.86 -16.63
N GLY A 49 -2.48 -8.70 -16.47
CA GLY A 49 -2.40 -10.12 -16.80
C GLY A 49 -1.62 -10.95 -15.77
N ASP A 50 -1.17 -10.35 -14.67
CA ASP A 50 -0.64 -11.08 -13.52
C ASP A 50 -1.74 -11.99 -12.96
N GLU A 51 -1.35 -13.14 -12.37
CA GLU A 51 -2.32 -14.14 -11.90
C GLU A 51 -3.38 -14.44 -12.97
N GLN A 52 -2.97 -14.47 -14.24
CA GLN A 52 -3.83 -14.69 -15.42
C GLN A 52 -4.96 -13.64 -15.56
N GLY A 53 -4.74 -12.43 -15.06
CA GLY A 53 -5.71 -11.34 -15.10
C GLY A 53 -6.89 -11.51 -14.14
N GLN A 54 -6.82 -12.46 -13.20
CA GLN A 54 -7.90 -12.71 -12.24
C GLN A 54 -7.86 -11.69 -11.11
N ALA A 55 -8.87 -10.83 -11.06
CA ALA A 55 -9.10 -9.90 -9.96
C ALA A 55 -10.01 -10.50 -8.89
N GLY A 56 -9.93 -9.97 -7.67
CA GLY A 56 -10.97 -10.17 -6.67
C GLY A 56 -12.30 -9.54 -7.08
N LYS A 57 -13.36 -9.89 -6.40
CA LYS A 57 -14.71 -9.35 -6.60
C LYS A 57 -15.18 -8.63 -5.35
N ILE A 58 -15.83 -7.49 -5.49
CA ILE A 58 -16.47 -6.83 -4.36
C ILE A 58 -17.82 -7.51 -4.10
N THR A 59 -17.98 -8.01 -2.88
CA THR A 59 -19.15 -8.81 -2.44
C THR A 59 -19.78 -8.22 -1.18
N ALA A 60 -20.96 -8.69 -0.81
CA ALA A 60 -21.69 -8.22 0.38
C ALA A 60 -21.20 -8.88 1.69
N THR A 61 -20.12 -9.65 1.64
CA THR A 61 -19.55 -10.24 2.86
C THR A 61 -18.78 -9.18 3.64
N ASN A 62 -19.16 -8.96 4.89
CA ASN A 62 -18.58 -7.94 5.73
C ASN A 62 -17.29 -8.43 6.41
N VAL A 63 -16.32 -7.55 6.56
CA VAL A 63 -15.05 -7.78 7.26
C VAL A 63 -14.87 -6.78 8.39
N SER A 64 -15.02 -5.49 8.11
CA SER A 64 -14.81 -4.42 9.09
C SER A 64 -16.04 -3.56 9.35
N ASP A 65 -16.90 -3.44 8.39
CA ASP A 65 -18.17 -2.69 8.46
C ASP A 65 -19.29 -3.48 7.75
N ASP A 66 -20.46 -2.89 7.62
CA ASP A 66 -21.67 -3.59 7.15
C ASP A 66 -21.95 -3.32 5.66
N ASP A 67 -20.95 -2.94 4.86
CA ASP A 67 -21.18 -2.49 3.48
C ASP A 67 -20.53 -3.38 2.41
N GLY A 68 -19.66 -4.33 2.77
CA GLY A 68 -19.06 -5.31 1.87
C GLY A 68 -17.56 -5.52 2.06
N SER A 69 -16.91 -6.12 1.06
CA SER A 69 -15.47 -6.34 1.02
C SER A 69 -14.99 -6.83 -0.35
N LEU A 70 -13.69 -6.78 -0.59
CA LEU A 70 -13.02 -7.38 -1.74
C LEU A 70 -12.75 -8.86 -1.44
N GLU A 71 -13.42 -9.75 -2.15
CA GLU A 71 -13.27 -11.20 -2.06
C GLU A 71 -12.24 -11.72 -3.04
N PHE A 72 -11.32 -12.55 -2.57
CA PHE A 72 -10.48 -13.43 -3.37
C PHE A 72 -10.93 -14.87 -3.13
N ALA A 73 -11.47 -15.52 -4.17
CA ALA A 73 -11.91 -16.90 -4.14
C ALA A 73 -11.05 -17.71 -5.12
N THR A 74 -10.02 -18.38 -4.60
CA THR A 74 -9.11 -19.19 -5.40
C THR A 74 -9.57 -20.63 -5.52
N SER A 75 -9.17 -21.30 -6.60
CA SER A 75 -9.50 -22.69 -6.90
C SER A 75 -8.32 -23.34 -7.64
N PRO A 76 -8.31 -24.67 -7.86
CA PRO A 76 -7.26 -25.30 -8.64
C PRO A 76 -7.11 -24.73 -10.06
N GLN A 77 -8.19 -24.21 -10.65
CA GLN A 77 -8.19 -23.58 -11.98
C GLN A 77 -7.75 -22.12 -11.93
N VAL A 78 -7.95 -21.45 -10.79
CA VAL A 78 -7.55 -20.07 -10.52
C VAL A 78 -6.84 -20.03 -9.17
N PRO A 79 -5.62 -20.55 -9.07
CA PRO A 79 -4.91 -20.73 -7.80
C PRO A 79 -4.41 -19.42 -7.18
N ARG A 80 -4.49 -18.32 -7.94
CA ARG A 80 -4.06 -16.99 -7.53
C ARG A 80 -5.02 -15.94 -8.06
N GLN A 81 -5.26 -14.92 -7.24
CA GLN A 81 -5.96 -13.69 -7.64
C GLN A 81 -5.24 -12.48 -7.06
N ALA A 82 -5.31 -11.35 -7.76
CA ALA A 82 -4.79 -10.08 -7.24
C ALA A 82 -5.64 -8.91 -7.74
N SER A 83 -5.78 -7.90 -6.92
CA SER A 83 -6.35 -6.61 -7.31
C SER A 83 -5.39 -5.50 -6.96
N TYR A 84 -5.14 -4.62 -7.92
CA TYR A 84 -4.19 -3.52 -7.85
C TYR A 84 -4.88 -2.18 -8.07
N HIS A 85 -4.24 -1.14 -7.55
CA HIS A 85 -4.56 0.25 -7.81
C HIS A 85 -3.28 1.01 -8.15
N SER A 86 -3.34 1.99 -9.05
CA SER A 86 -2.18 2.79 -9.41
C SER A 86 -1.67 3.63 -8.23
N ALA A 87 -0.37 3.62 -8.01
CA ALA A 87 0.31 4.50 -7.06
C ALA A 87 0.73 5.85 -7.67
N GLY A 88 0.54 6.03 -8.99
CA GLY A 88 0.90 7.28 -9.68
C GLY A 88 2.39 7.54 -9.76
N LYS A 89 3.22 6.50 -9.82
CA LYS A 89 4.69 6.57 -9.85
C LYS A 89 5.28 7.23 -8.60
N LEU A 90 4.77 6.84 -7.45
CA LEU A 90 5.24 7.32 -6.16
C LEU A 90 6.69 6.86 -5.91
N PRO A 91 7.65 7.73 -5.52
CA PRO A 91 8.96 7.27 -5.06
C PRO A 91 8.83 6.25 -3.92
N LEU A 92 9.51 5.09 -4.04
CA LEU A 92 9.42 4.02 -3.03
C LEU A 92 9.81 4.50 -1.63
N THR A 93 10.74 5.45 -1.55
CA THR A 93 11.18 6.07 -0.29
C THR A 93 10.06 6.80 0.47
N GLN A 94 8.97 7.19 -0.20
CA GLN A 94 7.84 7.86 0.43
C GLN A 94 6.96 6.92 1.26
N LEU A 95 7.15 5.62 1.16
CA LEU A 95 6.46 4.63 2.01
C LEU A 95 7.08 4.51 3.41
N ALA A 96 8.27 5.08 3.63
CA ALA A 96 8.93 5.02 4.94
C ALA A 96 8.04 5.60 6.04
N GLY A 97 7.77 4.80 7.08
CA GLY A 97 6.94 5.19 8.22
C GLY A 97 5.46 5.42 7.92
N LYS A 98 4.98 5.02 6.73
CA LYS A 98 3.56 5.06 6.40
C LYS A 98 2.89 3.72 6.71
N PRO A 99 1.67 3.72 7.25
CA PRO A 99 0.93 2.49 7.49
C PRO A 99 0.65 1.77 6.16
N LEU A 100 0.82 0.44 6.20
CA LEU A 100 0.49 -0.48 5.12
C LEU A 100 -0.44 -1.55 5.71
N THR A 101 -1.70 -1.21 5.82
CA THR A 101 -2.70 -2.02 6.55
C THR A 101 -3.85 -2.43 5.64
N PHE A 102 -4.51 -3.50 5.99
CA PHE A 102 -5.84 -3.88 5.51
C PHE A 102 -6.55 -4.68 6.58
N GLN A 103 -7.86 -4.70 6.55
CA GLN A 103 -8.65 -5.61 7.37
C GLN A 103 -8.95 -6.86 6.56
N LYS A 104 -8.97 -8.03 7.21
CA LYS A 104 -9.20 -9.29 6.52
C LYS A 104 -9.95 -10.32 7.38
N SER A 105 -10.70 -11.20 6.71
CA SER A 105 -11.16 -12.45 7.27
C SER A 105 -10.02 -13.46 7.42
N THR A 106 -10.29 -14.61 7.97
CA THR A 106 -9.39 -15.78 7.92
C THR A 106 -9.06 -16.12 6.45
N GLY A 107 -7.81 -16.48 6.16
CA GLY A 107 -7.33 -16.90 4.85
C GLY A 107 -6.12 -16.10 4.37
N ASN A 108 -5.56 -16.50 3.23
CA ASN A 108 -4.34 -15.94 2.68
C ASN A 108 -4.56 -14.59 2.01
N ALA A 109 -3.84 -13.57 2.46
CA ALA A 109 -3.80 -12.25 1.83
C ALA A 109 -2.38 -11.68 1.91
N ASN A 110 -1.91 -11.11 0.80
CA ASN A 110 -0.54 -10.62 0.67
C ASN A 110 -0.55 -9.21 0.11
N TRP A 111 0.27 -8.31 0.67
CA TRP A 111 0.63 -7.06 0.00
C TRP A 111 1.43 -7.35 -1.26
N GLN A 112 1.14 -6.59 -2.30
CA GLN A 112 1.88 -6.55 -3.56
C GLN A 112 2.19 -5.09 -3.88
N ILE A 113 3.47 -4.70 -3.91
CA ILE A 113 3.92 -3.37 -4.31
C ILE A 113 4.77 -3.54 -5.57
N ARG A 114 4.26 -3.10 -6.72
CA ARG A 114 4.90 -3.21 -8.03
C ARG A 114 5.78 -2.00 -8.25
N VAL A 115 7.06 -2.21 -8.49
CA VAL A 115 8.04 -1.14 -8.64
C VAL A 115 8.77 -1.23 -9.97
N THR A 116 9.26 -0.09 -10.46
CA THR A 116 10.18 0.02 -11.58
C THR A 116 11.37 0.91 -11.21
N GLY A 117 12.41 0.91 -12.03
CA GLY A 117 13.63 1.67 -11.75
C GLY A 117 14.49 1.11 -10.63
N ALA A 118 14.18 -0.07 -10.08
CA ALA A 118 14.95 -0.71 -9.04
C ALA A 118 16.27 -1.30 -9.56
N ASN A 119 17.26 -1.44 -8.67
CA ASN A 119 18.52 -2.12 -8.97
C ASN A 119 18.33 -3.65 -8.99
N THR A 120 17.68 -4.13 -10.04
CA THR A 120 17.50 -5.59 -10.27
C THR A 120 18.62 -6.21 -11.12
N GLY A 121 19.47 -5.38 -11.72
CA GLY A 121 20.42 -5.83 -12.73
C GLY A 121 19.81 -6.10 -14.11
N GLU A 122 18.50 -5.96 -14.28
CA GLU A 122 17.77 -6.35 -15.50
C GLU A 122 16.77 -5.26 -15.96
N GLY A 123 16.63 -5.08 -17.27
CA GLY A 123 15.58 -4.34 -17.94
C GLY A 123 15.28 -2.95 -17.34
N ASN A 124 13.99 -2.66 -17.15
CA ASN A 124 13.51 -1.42 -16.55
C ASN A 124 13.56 -1.42 -15.02
N GLY A 125 14.18 -2.44 -14.40
CA GLY A 125 14.23 -2.57 -12.95
C GLY A 125 12.89 -2.95 -12.31
N PHE A 126 12.06 -3.73 -13.01
CA PHE A 126 10.79 -4.21 -12.46
C PHE A 126 11.00 -5.26 -11.38
N ALA A 127 10.30 -5.08 -10.27
CA ALA A 127 10.15 -6.09 -9.21
C ALA A 127 8.79 -5.91 -8.53
N THR A 128 8.32 -6.94 -7.84
CA THR A 128 7.22 -6.84 -6.89
C THR A 128 7.76 -7.10 -5.49
N LEU A 129 7.50 -6.17 -4.57
CA LEU A 129 7.74 -6.37 -3.15
C LEU A 129 6.49 -7.03 -2.57
N VAL A 130 6.69 -8.10 -1.83
CA VAL A 130 5.61 -8.95 -1.31
C VAL A 130 5.74 -9.09 0.20
N TRP A 131 4.61 -8.99 0.89
CA TRP A 131 4.50 -9.32 2.30
C TRP A 131 3.25 -10.15 2.54
N SER A 132 3.39 -11.25 3.28
CA SER A 132 2.29 -12.18 3.54
C SER A 132 1.79 -12.00 4.97
N ALA A 133 0.49 -11.70 5.12
CA ALA A 133 -0.15 -11.73 6.43
C ALA A 133 -0.29 -13.18 6.94
N SER A 134 -0.41 -13.33 8.24
CA SER A 134 -0.86 -14.61 8.83
C SER A 134 -2.27 -14.95 8.32
N ASP A 135 -2.64 -16.23 8.35
CA ASP A 135 -3.98 -16.66 7.91
C ASP A 135 -5.09 -16.23 8.87
N ALA A 136 -4.78 -15.78 10.09
CA ALA A 136 -5.77 -15.30 11.04
C ALA A 136 -6.49 -14.04 10.52
N ALA A 137 -7.75 -13.88 10.90
CA ALA A 137 -8.51 -12.64 10.71
C ALA A 137 -7.89 -11.49 11.52
N GLY A 138 -8.04 -10.27 11.05
CA GLY A 138 -7.55 -9.08 11.75
C GLY A 138 -7.17 -7.92 10.84
N ALA A 139 -6.44 -6.97 11.41
CA ALA A 139 -5.95 -5.76 10.74
C ALA A 139 -4.41 -5.69 10.81
N PRO A 140 -3.68 -6.52 10.03
CA PRO A 140 -2.24 -6.51 10.07
C PRO A 140 -1.66 -5.23 9.48
N ASP A 141 -0.55 -4.74 10.08
CA ASP A 141 0.27 -3.66 9.54
C ASP A 141 1.64 -4.21 9.09
N ALA A 142 1.86 -4.15 7.80
CA ALA A 142 3.10 -4.63 7.18
C ALA A 142 4.26 -3.63 7.28
N ALA A 143 4.01 -2.38 7.68
CA ALA A 143 5.01 -1.31 7.62
C ALA A 143 6.23 -1.58 8.50
N SER A 144 6.05 -2.23 9.66
CA SER A 144 7.11 -2.55 10.62
C SER A 144 7.65 -3.97 10.50
N SER A 145 7.16 -4.77 9.54
CA SER A 145 7.55 -6.16 9.37
C SER A 145 8.93 -6.30 8.74
N ASP A 146 9.66 -7.33 9.13
CA ASP A 146 10.91 -7.80 8.51
C ASP A 146 10.69 -8.98 7.52
N GLN A 147 9.43 -9.31 7.20
CA GLN A 147 9.05 -10.42 6.34
C GLN A 147 8.73 -9.98 4.90
N TRP A 148 9.15 -8.79 4.49
CA TRP A 148 9.08 -8.37 3.10
C TRP A 148 10.13 -9.10 2.26
N TRP A 149 9.77 -9.47 1.05
CA TRP A 149 10.69 -10.05 0.08
C TRP A 149 10.39 -9.52 -1.33
N ALA A 150 11.30 -9.73 -2.27
CA ALA A 150 11.14 -9.26 -3.65
C ALA A 150 11.17 -10.40 -4.66
N THR A 151 10.41 -10.25 -5.75
CA THR A 151 10.35 -11.23 -6.86
C THR A 151 11.60 -11.21 -7.77
N ARG A 152 12.50 -10.27 -7.56
CA ARG A 152 13.83 -10.15 -8.19
C ARG A 152 14.86 -9.82 -7.12
N SER A 153 16.14 -10.06 -7.40
CA SER A 153 17.22 -9.52 -6.58
C SER A 153 17.19 -8.00 -6.60
N LEU A 154 17.51 -7.37 -5.48
CA LEU A 154 17.59 -5.92 -5.33
C LEU A 154 18.99 -5.57 -4.79
N GLY A 155 19.85 -5.00 -5.63
CA GLY A 155 21.23 -4.74 -5.27
C GLY A 155 21.91 -6.02 -4.77
N THR A 156 22.28 -6.04 -3.48
CA THR A 156 22.92 -7.22 -2.83
C THR A 156 21.93 -8.16 -2.15
N ILE A 157 20.63 -7.84 -2.11
CA ILE A 157 19.60 -8.71 -1.52
C ILE A 157 19.10 -9.70 -2.59
N PRO A 158 19.31 -11.00 -2.40
CA PRO A 158 18.83 -12.02 -3.33
C PRO A 158 17.30 -12.06 -3.42
N ARG A 159 16.79 -12.52 -4.56
CA ARG A 159 15.36 -12.81 -4.75
C ARG A 159 14.85 -13.72 -3.62
N GLY A 160 13.71 -13.36 -3.04
CA GLY A 160 13.03 -14.16 -2.01
C GLY A 160 13.63 -14.05 -0.61
N GLN A 161 14.77 -13.38 -0.45
CA GLN A 161 15.29 -13.09 0.89
C GLN A 161 14.39 -12.08 1.59
N THR A 162 14.03 -12.36 2.85
CA THR A 162 13.23 -11.47 3.69
C THR A 162 14.06 -10.36 4.32
N GLY A 163 13.40 -9.24 4.58
CA GLY A 163 13.94 -8.07 5.26
C GLY A 163 12.84 -7.04 5.50
N THR A 164 13.18 -5.93 6.10
CA THR A 164 12.28 -4.80 6.27
C THR A 164 12.03 -4.08 4.94
N LEU A 165 10.90 -3.39 4.82
CA LEU A 165 10.65 -2.56 3.64
C LEU A 165 11.73 -1.48 3.44
N ALA A 166 12.31 -0.97 4.53
CA ALA A 166 13.40 0.01 4.49
C ALA A 166 14.68 -0.58 3.89
N GLU A 167 15.07 -1.81 4.26
CA GLU A 167 16.23 -2.52 3.69
C GLU A 167 16.02 -2.79 2.19
N LEU A 168 14.83 -3.31 1.81
CA LEU A 168 14.51 -3.53 0.41
C LEU A 168 14.51 -2.22 -0.39
N THR A 169 14.00 -1.13 0.19
CA THR A 169 14.02 0.21 -0.44
C THR A 169 15.45 0.70 -0.66
N THR A 170 16.32 0.53 0.33
CA THR A 170 17.74 0.91 0.24
C THR A 170 18.44 0.11 -0.85
N ALA A 171 18.22 -1.20 -0.89
CA ALA A 171 18.79 -2.09 -1.89
C ALA A 171 18.27 -1.78 -3.31
N ALA A 172 16.97 -1.52 -3.45
CA ALA A 172 16.33 -1.15 -4.71
C ALA A 172 16.92 0.15 -5.29
N ASN A 173 17.25 1.13 -4.44
CA ASN A 173 17.83 2.41 -4.85
C ASN A 173 19.37 2.39 -4.92
N SER A 174 20.03 1.28 -4.60
CA SER A 174 21.49 1.19 -4.67
C SER A 174 22.01 1.40 -6.10
N GLY A 175 23.27 1.82 -6.23
CA GLY A 175 23.85 2.12 -7.54
C GLY A 175 23.25 3.35 -8.23
N GLY A 176 22.69 4.30 -7.48
CA GLY A 176 22.12 5.54 -8.03
C GLY A 176 20.75 5.35 -8.69
N LYS A 177 20.03 4.26 -8.40
CA LYS A 177 18.68 4.02 -8.91
C LYS A 177 17.64 4.87 -8.16
N ALA A 178 16.55 5.19 -8.85
CA ALA A 178 15.39 5.92 -8.33
C ALA A 178 14.14 5.06 -8.53
N THR A 179 13.87 4.19 -7.55
CA THR A 179 12.76 3.25 -7.62
C THR A 179 11.43 3.95 -7.39
N VAL A 180 10.47 3.70 -8.27
CA VAL A 180 9.10 4.20 -8.15
C VAL A 180 8.11 3.06 -8.00
N VAL A 181 7.06 3.29 -7.21
CA VAL A 181 5.90 2.41 -7.10
C VAL A 181 4.94 2.75 -8.24
N GLU A 182 4.70 1.82 -9.12
CA GLU A 182 3.71 1.95 -10.20
C GLU A 182 2.31 1.64 -9.65
N ASP A 183 2.21 0.50 -8.95
CA ASP A 183 0.94 0.00 -8.43
C ASP A 183 1.12 -0.64 -7.06
N TYR A 184 0.05 -0.66 -6.29
CA TYR A 184 -0.06 -1.39 -5.04
C TYR A 184 -1.35 -2.21 -5.02
N GLY A 185 -1.38 -3.27 -4.25
CA GLY A 185 -2.58 -4.11 -4.19
C GLY A 185 -2.46 -5.26 -3.21
N ILE A 186 -3.52 -6.05 -3.22
CA ILE A 186 -3.61 -7.27 -2.42
C ILE A 186 -3.75 -8.47 -3.37
N SER A 187 -3.09 -9.56 -3.01
CA SER A 187 -3.25 -10.84 -3.69
C SER A 187 -3.62 -11.94 -2.70
N SER A 188 -4.22 -13.00 -3.22
CA SER A 188 -4.40 -14.27 -2.52
C SER A 188 -3.79 -15.40 -3.33
N GLN A 189 -2.92 -16.17 -2.67
CA GLN A 189 -2.28 -17.38 -3.22
C GLN A 189 -2.08 -18.38 -2.08
N PRO A 190 -3.16 -19.03 -1.60
CA PRO A 190 -3.06 -19.99 -0.51
C PRO A 190 -2.26 -21.23 -0.91
N ASN A 191 -1.62 -21.87 0.05
CA ASN A 191 -1.02 -23.18 -0.14
C ASN A 191 -2.08 -24.18 -0.60
N GLY A 192 -1.80 -24.93 -1.68
CA GLY A 192 -2.79 -25.83 -2.30
C GLY A 192 -3.75 -25.15 -3.28
N GLY A 193 -3.62 -23.82 -3.50
CA GLY A 193 -4.30 -23.11 -4.57
C GLY A 193 -5.80 -22.88 -4.36
N THR A 194 -6.37 -23.27 -3.21
CA THR A 194 -7.81 -23.13 -2.92
C THR A 194 -8.03 -22.44 -1.58
N GLY A 195 -8.86 -21.42 -1.57
CA GLY A 195 -9.24 -20.69 -0.37
C GLY A 195 -10.05 -19.44 -0.71
N THR A 196 -10.71 -18.91 0.32
CA THR A 196 -11.42 -17.63 0.20
C THR A 196 -10.94 -16.71 1.32
N VAL A 197 -10.67 -15.47 0.96
CA VAL A 197 -10.37 -14.39 1.91
C VAL A 197 -11.09 -13.13 1.46
N HIS A 198 -11.59 -12.40 2.44
CA HIS A 198 -12.20 -11.09 2.23
C HIS A 198 -11.29 -10.02 2.82
N VAL A 199 -11.12 -8.92 2.11
CA VAL A 199 -10.22 -7.82 2.48
C VAL A 199 -10.99 -6.50 2.39
N ASP A 200 -10.76 -5.61 3.34
CA ASP A 200 -11.36 -4.29 3.35
C ASP A 200 -10.43 -3.24 3.97
N ASN A 201 -10.78 -1.96 3.84
CA ASN A 201 -10.05 -0.83 4.41
C ASN A 201 -8.55 -0.85 4.12
N VAL A 202 -8.19 -1.08 2.84
CA VAL A 202 -6.78 -1.11 2.39
C VAL A 202 -6.17 0.27 2.48
N THR A 203 -5.17 0.44 3.36
CA THR A 203 -4.48 1.72 3.58
C THR A 203 -3.08 1.69 2.98
N PHE A 204 -2.83 2.56 2.02
CA PHE A 204 -1.55 2.76 1.35
C PHE A 204 -1.19 4.25 1.31
N ASN A 205 -0.04 4.63 1.86
CA ASN A 205 0.48 6.01 1.85
C ASN A 205 -0.57 7.08 2.27
N GLY A 206 -1.34 6.81 3.30
CA GLY A 206 -2.37 7.73 3.82
C GLY A 206 -3.69 7.75 3.04
N CYS A 207 -3.85 6.88 2.04
CA CYS A 207 -5.10 6.63 1.36
C CYS A 207 -5.70 5.32 1.85
N THR A 208 -6.91 5.33 2.36
CA THR A 208 -7.68 4.12 2.72
C THR A 208 -8.80 3.93 1.71
N THR A 209 -8.86 2.74 1.12
CA THR A 209 -9.96 2.30 0.26
C THR A 209 -10.88 1.38 1.03
N ASN A 210 -12.15 1.72 1.11
CA ASN A 210 -13.24 0.88 1.55
C ASN A 210 -13.86 0.17 0.33
N PHE A 211 -14.10 -1.14 0.42
CA PHE A 211 -14.75 -1.95 -0.62
C PHE A 211 -16.20 -2.22 -0.25
N ALA A 212 -17.14 -1.54 -0.90
CA ALA A 212 -18.55 -1.58 -0.59
C ALA A 212 -19.40 -2.09 -1.77
N VAL A 213 -20.48 -2.82 -1.53
CA VAL A 213 -21.42 -3.23 -2.59
C VAL A 213 -22.25 -2.07 -3.14
N ARG A 214 -22.35 -0.97 -2.38
CA ARG A 214 -23.02 0.27 -2.80
C ARG A 214 -22.18 1.45 -2.35
N SER A 215 -22.08 2.48 -3.19
CA SER A 215 -21.57 3.76 -2.68
C SER A 215 -22.53 4.26 -1.60
N SER A 216 -22.01 4.60 -0.44
CA SER A 216 -22.75 5.33 0.57
C SER A 216 -22.96 6.78 0.07
N ASN A 217 -23.73 6.95 -0.98
CA ASN A 217 -24.34 8.24 -1.26
C ASN A 217 -25.24 8.52 -0.06
N GLY A 218 -24.80 9.46 0.78
CA GLY A 218 -25.33 9.76 2.07
C GLY A 218 -26.84 9.46 2.17
N SER A 219 -27.15 8.62 3.11
CA SER A 219 -28.49 8.62 3.70
C SER A 219 -28.70 10.01 4.27
N LEU A 220 -29.18 10.92 3.42
CA LEU A 220 -29.95 12.04 3.94
C LEU A 220 -31.12 11.36 4.64
N GLY A 221 -30.97 11.20 5.96
CA GLY A 221 -32.01 10.67 6.82
C GLY A 221 -33.33 11.22 6.39
N GLY A 222 -34.29 10.32 6.13
CA GLY A 222 -35.60 10.68 5.62
C GLY A 222 -36.19 11.83 6.45
N ILE A 223 -36.13 13.02 5.87
CA ILE A 223 -37.00 14.12 6.30
C ILE A 223 -38.37 13.71 5.81
N GLN A 224 -39.11 13.04 6.67
CA GLN A 224 -40.52 12.80 6.49
C GLN A 224 -41.17 14.17 6.52
N LEU A 225 -41.48 14.71 5.32
CA LEU A 225 -42.27 15.94 5.22
C LEU A 225 -43.64 15.67 5.85
N PRO A 226 -44.10 16.48 6.80
CA PRO A 226 -45.45 16.31 7.35
C PRO A 226 -46.47 16.44 6.22
N SER A 227 -47.35 15.45 6.10
CA SER A 227 -48.47 15.48 5.19
C SER A 227 -49.42 16.59 5.63
N PHE A 228 -49.52 17.68 4.87
CA PHE A 228 -50.57 18.68 5.06
C PHE A 228 -51.85 18.04 4.56
N GLY A 229 -52.71 17.63 5.50
CA GLY A 229 -54.07 17.25 5.22
C GLY A 229 -54.85 18.47 4.71
N SER A 230 -55.41 18.34 3.50
CA SER A 230 -56.41 19.29 3.00
C SER A 230 -57.77 18.94 3.61
N SER A 231 -58.30 19.83 4.37
CA SER A 231 -59.72 19.88 4.73
C SER A 231 -60.52 20.64 3.69
#